data_74c500fcece986875e73016dfa441827
#
_entry.id   74c500fcece986875e73016dfa441827
#
_cell.length_a   1.000
_cell.length_b   1.000
_cell.length_c   1.000
_cell.angle_alpha   90.00
_cell.angle_beta   90.00
_cell.angle_gamma   90.00
#
_symmetry.space_group_name_H-M   'P 1'
#
loop_
_entity.id
_entity.type
_entity.pdbx_description
1 polymer ?
#
loop_
_entity_poly.entity_id
_entity_poly.type
_entity_poly.pdbx_seq_one_letter_code
_entity_poly.pdbx_strand_id
1 'polypeptide(L)'
;YRYGRAQDAPNLNTRQVNKYSIVTRIVYGSNSFLMTGDAQQETIKKIAARGYDLSAQVLKQPHHGYQDVRLQDKPKGRYVYDSDHKYLIDRTGASIAIISNGYKNVNQTPESNVLRDLSGMDVYQTSDKGTIVVSSDGKNLSVSAQKGGNVPSHAGYVVKQKRTPLMQKVTVQANTKKKMTPLRSDASAAYQHYERKNIKIRISAQAKSFTNLKQIQYKFVKKGTSKGSVPYKTGTTLTLRDGMIGRVYVRFV
;
A
#
# COMPACT_ATOMS: atom_id res chain seq x y z
N TYR A 1 -16.13 -20.57 9.37
CA TYR A 1 -15.88 -21.44 8.21
C TYR A 1 -14.54 -22.13 8.36
N ARG A 2 -14.50 -23.45 8.21
CA ARG A 2 -13.28 -24.27 8.26
C ARG A 2 -13.01 -24.84 6.86
N TYR A 3 -11.83 -24.62 6.32
CA TYR A 3 -11.41 -25.20 5.06
C TYR A 3 -10.55 -26.44 5.28
N GLY A 4 -11.15 -27.62 5.12
CA GLY A 4 -10.47 -28.90 5.30
C GLY A 4 -10.27 -29.32 6.77
N ARG A 5 -9.71 -30.49 6.99
CA ARG A 5 -9.33 -31.00 8.31
C ARG A 5 -7.81 -31.00 8.44
N ALA A 6 -7.29 -30.35 9.47
CA ALA A 6 -5.85 -30.37 9.78
C ALA A 6 -5.31 -31.80 10.01
N GLN A 7 -6.20 -32.71 10.39
CA GLN A 7 -5.90 -34.12 10.61
C GLN A 7 -5.55 -34.89 9.35
N ASP A 8 -5.99 -34.39 8.17
CA ASP A 8 -5.81 -35.07 6.88
C ASP A 8 -4.45 -34.77 6.23
N ALA A 9 -3.60 -33.97 6.90
CA ALA A 9 -2.32 -33.57 6.34
C ALA A 9 -1.24 -33.38 7.43
N PRO A 10 -0.70 -34.47 7.97
CA PRO A 10 0.23 -34.43 9.12
C PRO A 10 1.57 -33.75 8.84
N ASN A 11 1.91 -33.48 7.59
CA ASN A 11 3.20 -32.90 7.17
C ASN A 11 3.08 -31.47 6.57
N LEU A 12 2.06 -30.70 6.94
CA LEU A 12 1.91 -29.32 6.47
C LEU A 12 2.93 -28.40 7.12
N ASN A 13 3.60 -27.59 6.31
CA ASN A 13 4.37 -26.47 6.82
C ASN A 13 3.45 -25.35 7.33
N THR A 14 4.00 -24.40 8.10
CA THR A 14 3.24 -23.30 8.73
C THR A 14 2.35 -22.54 7.73
N ARG A 15 2.86 -22.28 6.52
CA ARG A 15 2.09 -21.59 5.47
C ARG A 15 0.88 -22.39 5.03
N GLN A 16 1.01 -23.71 4.93
CA GLN A 16 -0.09 -24.58 4.56
C GLN A 16 -1.12 -24.68 5.69
N VAL A 17 -0.67 -24.68 6.96
CA VAL A 17 -1.57 -24.70 8.13
C VAL A 17 -2.44 -23.44 8.17
N ASN A 18 -1.91 -22.28 7.85
CA ASN A 18 -2.65 -21.01 7.85
C ASN A 18 -3.86 -21.02 6.89
N LYS A 19 -3.82 -21.82 5.82
CA LYS A 19 -4.96 -22.01 4.92
C LYS A 19 -6.17 -22.66 5.60
N TYR A 20 -5.97 -23.33 6.73
CA TYR A 20 -7.02 -23.96 7.51
C TYR A 20 -7.53 -23.11 8.67
N SER A 21 -7.11 -21.85 8.74
CA SER A 21 -7.63 -20.92 9.74
C SER A 21 -9.15 -20.81 9.68
N ILE A 22 -9.76 -20.81 10.85
CA ILE A 22 -11.21 -20.62 10.97
C ILE A 22 -11.50 -19.13 10.80
N VAL A 23 -12.37 -18.80 9.86
CA VAL A 23 -12.90 -17.45 9.67
C VAL A 23 -14.30 -17.42 10.26
N THR A 24 -14.51 -16.56 11.26
CA THR A 24 -15.77 -16.45 11.99
C THR A 24 -16.34 -15.05 11.83
N ARG A 25 -17.58 -14.96 11.39
CA ARG A 25 -18.37 -13.72 11.42
C ARG A 25 -19.31 -13.76 12.61
N ILE A 26 -19.21 -12.75 13.47
CA ILE A 26 -20.05 -12.58 14.65
C ILE A 26 -20.98 -11.41 14.39
N VAL A 27 -22.27 -11.58 14.65
CA VAL A 27 -23.29 -10.52 14.53
C VAL A 27 -24.00 -10.38 15.86
N TYR A 28 -24.06 -9.16 16.36
CA TYR A 28 -24.81 -8.81 17.55
C TYR A 28 -25.58 -7.50 17.33
N GLY A 29 -26.89 -7.61 17.22
CA GLY A 29 -27.72 -6.48 16.82
C GLY A 29 -27.35 -5.96 15.43
N SER A 30 -27.01 -4.68 15.34
CA SER A 30 -26.54 -4.04 14.12
C SER A 30 -25.01 -4.10 13.94
N ASN A 31 -24.29 -4.66 14.90
CA ASN A 31 -22.83 -4.73 14.85
C ASN A 31 -22.33 -6.08 14.37
N SER A 32 -21.20 -6.06 13.65
CA SER A 32 -20.61 -7.27 13.10
C SER A 32 -19.09 -7.23 13.15
N PHE A 33 -18.50 -8.40 13.39
CA PHE A 33 -17.08 -8.63 13.54
C PHE A 33 -16.64 -9.77 12.63
N LEU A 34 -15.52 -9.62 11.96
CA LEU A 34 -14.91 -10.68 11.17
C LEU A 34 -13.55 -11.07 11.78
N MET A 35 -13.51 -12.25 12.37
CA MET A 35 -12.32 -12.85 12.96
C MET A 35 -11.70 -13.80 11.93
N THR A 36 -10.51 -13.53 11.47
CA THR A 36 -9.92 -14.20 10.31
C THR A 36 -8.81 -15.20 10.65
N GLY A 37 -8.33 -15.20 11.91
CA GLY A 37 -7.11 -15.94 12.24
C GLY A 37 -5.95 -15.52 11.32
N ASP A 38 -5.23 -16.51 10.82
CA ASP A 38 -4.14 -16.34 9.87
C ASP A 38 -4.55 -16.78 8.44
N ALA A 39 -5.86 -16.66 8.14
CA ALA A 39 -6.41 -17.06 6.85
C ALA A 39 -5.72 -16.32 5.71
N GLN A 40 -5.27 -17.10 4.74
CA GLN A 40 -4.64 -16.58 3.53
C GLN A 40 -5.69 -16.22 2.47
N GLN A 41 -5.28 -15.44 1.48
CA GLN A 41 -6.14 -14.99 0.39
C GLN A 41 -6.91 -16.13 -0.28
N GLU A 42 -6.24 -17.24 -0.56
CA GLU A 42 -6.89 -18.40 -1.19
C GLU A 42 -8.10 -18.86 -0.38
N THR A 43 -7.97 -18.91 0.95
CA THR A 43 -9.06 -19.25 1.87
C THR A 43 -10.18 -18.23 1.80
N ILE A 44 -9.84 -16.94 1.86
CA ILE A 44 -10.81 -15.85 1.78
C ILE A 44 -11.57 -15.86 0.44
N LYS A 45 -10.86 -16.05 -0.68
CA LYS A 45 -11.49 -16.16 -2.01
C LYS A 45 -12.43 -17.35 -2.11
N LYS A 46 -12.07 -18.50 -1.53
CA LYS A 46 -12.93 -19.70 -1.51
C LYS A 46 -14.18 -19.50 -0.64
N ILE A 47 -14.06 -18.81 0.50
CA ILE A 47 -15.20 -18.45 1.33
C ILE A 47 -16.16 -17.55 0.56
N ALA A 48 -15.63 -16.50 -0.07
CA ALA A 48 -16.42 -15.58 -0.88
C ALA A 48 -17.10 -16.26 -2.08
N ALA A 49 -16.38 -17.13 -2.79
CA ALA A 49 -16.91 -17.88 -3.94
C ALA A 49 -18.07 -18.83 -3.56
N ARG A 50 -18.16 -19.22 -2.29
CA ARG A 50 -19.29 -20.02 -1.76
C ARG A 50 -20.47 -19.18 -1.28
N GLY A 51 -20.42 -17.87 -1.49
CA GLY A 51 -21.51 -16.95 -1.14
C GLY A 51 -21.59 -16.58 0.35
N TYR A 52 -20.56 -16.90 1.15
CA TYR A 52 -20.55 -16.46 2.55
C TYR A 52 -20.32 -14.95 2.64
N ASP A 53 -21.10 -14.31 3.52
CA ASP A 53 -21.01 -12.89 3.80
C ASP A 53 -19.74 -12.59 4.63
N LEU A 54 -18.89 -11.75 4.08
CA LEU A 54 -17.64 -11.26 4.70
C LEU A 54 -17.80 -9.83 5.23
N SER A 55 -18.98 -9.21 5.11
CA SER A 55 -19.20 -7.84 5.58
C SER A 55 -19.08 -7.76 7.10
N ALA A 56 -18.40 -6.76 7.62
CA ALA A 56 -18.26 -6.52 9.05
C ALA A 56 -17.82 -5.08 9.32
N GLN A 57 -18.23 -4.53 10.47
CA GLN A 57 -17.78 -3.21 10.91
C GLN A 57 -16.37 -3.28 11.53
N VAL A 58 -16.02 -4.40 12.14
CA VAL A 58 -14.73 -4.63 12.77
C VAL A 58 -14.04 -5.82 12.10
N LEU A 59 -12.86 -5.58 11.56
CA LEU A 59 -12.01 -6.59 10.94
C LEU A 59 -10.83 -6.92 11.84
N LYS A 60 -10.69 -8.17 12.29
CA LYS A 60 -9.39 -8.68 12.73
C LYS A 60 -8.56 -8.96 11.48
N GLN A 61 -7.55 -8.11 11.22
CA GLN A 61 -6.66 -8.27 10.07
C GLN A 61 -6.01 -9.66 10.09
N PRO A 62 -6.08 -10.42 8.97
CA PRO A 62 -5.49 -11.75 8.92
C PRO A 62 -3.98 -11.72 9.08
N HIS A 63 -3.44 -12.81 9.61
CA HIS A 63 -2.02 -13.14 9.66
C HIS A 63 -1.13 -11.97 10.12
N HIS A 64 -1.56 -11.29 11.20
CA HIS A 64 -0.81 -10.18 11.82
C HIS A 64 -0.49 -9.01 10.88
N GLY A 65 -1.15 -8.93 9.72
CA GLY A 65 -0.80 -7.99 8.66
C GLY A 65 0.41 -8.43 7.82
N TYR A 66 0.71 -9.73 7.82
CA TYR A 66 1.70 -10.32 6.93
C TYR A 66 1.10 -10.57 5.55
N GLN A 67 1.82 -10.26 4.49
CA GLN A 67 1.39 -10.54 3.13
C GLN A 67 1.88 -11.91 2.68
N ASP A 68 0.94 -12.85 2.54
CA ASP A 68 1.25 -14.25 2.30
C ASP A 68 1.69 -14.59 0.88
N VAL A 69 1.40 -13.74 -0.10
CA VAL A 69 1.64 -14.05 -1.50
C VAL A 69 2.70 -13.15 -2.08
N ARG A 70 3.91 -13.68 -2.14
CA ARG A 70 4.95 -13.19 -3.03
C ARG A 70 4.81 -13.94 -4.34
N LEU A 71 4.09 -13.38 -5.30
CA LEU A 71 4.11 -13.88 -6.66
C LEU A 71 5.47 -13.54 -7.25
N GLN A 72 6.26 -14.57 -7.57
CA GLN A 72 7.46 -14.38 -8.35
C GLN A 72 7.03 -14.16 -9.80
N ASP A 73 7.22 -12.96 -10.31
CA ASP A 73 7.17 -12.72 -11.76
C ASP A 73 8.35 -13.44 -12.41
N LYS A 74 8.10 -14.67 -12.83
CA LYS A 74 9.13 -15.60 -13.31
C LYS A 74 9.96 -15.10 -14.51
N PRO A 75 9.49 -14.22 -15.42
CA PRO A 75 10.39 -13.71 -16.43
C PRO A 75 11.43 -12.70 -15.92
N LYS A 76 11.21 -12.06 -14.77
CA LYS A 76 12.04 -10.93 -14.32
C LYS A 76 12.62 -11.08 -12.91
N GLY A 77 12.41 -12.19 -12.24
CA GLY A 77 12.93 -12.43 -10.89
C GLY A 77 12.41 -11.46 -9.82
N ARG A 78 11.36 -10.69 -10.11
CA ARG A 78 10.77 -9.74 -9.18
C ARG A 78 9.64 -10.39 -8.40
N TYR A 79 9.58 -10.09 -7.10
CA TYR A 79 8.41 -10.41 -6.31
C TYR A 79 7.34 -9.34 -6.58
N VAL A 80 6.22 -9.74 -7.15
CA VAL A 80 5.03 -8.91 -7.28
C VAL A 80 4.16 -9.19 -6.06
N TYR A 81 3.94 -8.17 -5.26
CA TYR A 81 2.99 -8.26 -4.16
C TYR A 81 1.58 -8.11 -4.74
N ASP A 82 0.82 -9.19 -4.72
CA ASP A 82 -0.60 -9.09 -5.00
C ASP A 82 -1.28 -8.37 -3.83
N SER A 83 -2.24 -7.51 -4.12
CA SER A 83 -3.01 -6.75 -3.13
C SER A 83 -4.07 -7.63 -2.43
N ASP A 84 -3.62 -8.72 -1.84
CA ASP A 84 -4.47 -9.77 -1.30
C ASP A 84 -5.36 -9.29 -0.17
N HIS A 85 -4.81 -8.41 0.66
CA HIS A 85 -5.57 -7.80 1.74
C HIS A 85 -6.67 -6.88 1.22
N LYS A 86 -6.43 -6.20 0.09
CA LYS A 86 -7.44 -5.33 -0.50
C LYS A 86 -8.71 -6.08 -0.92
N TYR A 87 -8.58 -7.30 -1.41
CA TYR A 87 -9.74 -8.13 -1.75
C TYR A 87 -10.65 -8.37 -0.55
N LEU A 88 -10.07 -8.66 0.63
CA LEU A 88 -10.82 -8.83 1.87
C LEU A 88 -11.36 -7.48 2.36
N ILE A 89 -10.51 -6.47 2.40
CA ILE A 89 -10.82 -5.12 2.88
C ILE A 89 -12.02 -4.54 2.13
N ASP A 90 -12.00 -4.61 0.80
CA ASP A 90 -13.10 -4.11 -0.04
C ASP A 90 -14.43 -4.85 0.20
N ARG A 91 -14.37 -6.13 0.59
CA ARG A 91 -15.56 -6.93 0.86
C ARG A 91 -16.11 -6.78 2.25
N THR A 92 -15.25 -6.48 3.22
CA THR A 92 -15.72 -6.29 4.60
C THR A 92 -16.46 -4.98 4.77
N GLY A 93 -16.04 -3.93 4.06
CA GLY A 93 -16.52 -2.57 4.31
C GLY A 93 -16.27 -2.11 5.75
N ALA A 94 -15.26 -2.67 6.42
CA ALA A 94 -14.99 -2.39 7.82
C ALA A 94 -14.53 -0.95 8.02
N SER A 95 -14.96 -0.34 9.12
CA SER A 95 -14.46 0.96 9.58
C SER A 95 -13.35 0.85 10.62
N ILE A 96 -13.25 -0.29 11.28
CA ILE A 96 -12.26 -0.57 12.34
C ILE A 96 -11.47 -1.81 11.95
N ALA A 97 -10.14 -1.72 11.99
CA ALA A 97 -9.24 -2.84 11.79
C ALA A 97 -8.35 -3.06 13.02
N ILE A 98 -8.32 -4.29 13.51
CA ILE A 98 -7.45 -4.70 14.63
C ILE A 98 -6.34 -5.57 14.09
N ILE A 99 -5.10 -5.20 14.36
CA ILE A 99 -3.90 -5.96 14.03
C ILE A 99 -3.27 -6.49 15.31
N SER A 100 -3.30 -7.79 15.46
CA SER A 100 -2.61 -8.49 16.55
C SER A 100 -1.16 -8.72 16.14
N ASN A 101 -0.24 -7.90 16.62
CA ASN A 101 1.19 -8.00 16.29
C ASN A 101 2.07 -7.70 17.51
N GLY A 102 3.31 -8.20 17.50
CA GLY A 102 4.28 -7.96 18.56
C GLY A 102 5.11 -6.71 18.32
N TYR A 103 5.60 -6.11 19.40
CA TYR A 103 6.58 -5.03 19.31
C TYR A 103 7.91 -5.58 18.76
N LYS A 104 8.51 -4.91 17.77
CA LYS A 104 9.77 -5.32 17.13
C LYS A 104 9.78 -6.78 16.68
N ASN A 105 8.65 -7.27 16.15
CA ASN A 105 8.56 -8.65 15.68
C ASN A 105 9.50 -8.91 14.50
N VAL A 106 10.04 -10.13 14.45
CA VAL A 106 11.03 -10.53 13.44
C VAL A 106 10.49 -10.49 12.00
N ASN A 107 9.19 -10.63 11.85
CA ASN A 107 8.51 -10.60 10.55
C ASN A 107 8.19 -9.18 10.08
N GLN A 108 8.50 -8.15 10.88
CA GLN A 108 8.21 -6.75 10.58
C GLN A 108 6.75 -6.49 10.19
N THR A 109 5.81 -7.23 10.79
CA THR A 109 4.38 -7.04 10.56
C THR A 109 3.81 -5.92 11.44
N PRO A 110 2.80 -5.21 10.96
CA PRO A 110 2.18 -5.32 9.64
C PRO A 110 3.06 -4.74 8.53
N GLU A 111 2.97 -5.34 7.35
CA GLU A 111 3.68 -4.81 6.19
C GLU A 111 3.08 -3.47 5.72
N SER A 112 3.92 -2.61 5.15
CA SER A 112 3.54 -1.24 4.78
C SER A 112 2.43 -1.15 3.73
N ASN A 113 2.32 -2.14 2.84
CA ASN A 113 1.24 -2.24 1.87
C ASN A 113 -0.10 -2.64 2.52
N VAL A 114 -0.09 -3.48 3.55
CA VAL A 114 -1.29 -3.80 4.34
C VAL A 114 -1.81 -2.55 5.04
N LEU A 115 -0.93 -1.78 5.68
CA LEU A 115 -1.31 -0.51 6.31
C LEU A 115 -1.86 0.49 5.30
N ARG A 116 -1.30 0.54 4.10
CA ARG A 116 -1.81 1.38 3.02
C ARG A 116 -3.21 0.95 2.58
N ASP A 117 -3.46 -0.34 2.45
CA ASP A 117 -4.75 -0.86 2.02
C ASP A 117 -5.83 -0.64 3.11
N LEU A 118 -5.45 -0.58 4.39
CA LEU A 118 -6.30 -0.21 5.53
C LEU A 118 -6.45 1.31 5.70
N SER A 119 -5.85 2.13 4.83
CA SER A 119 -5.99 3.59 4.90
C SER A 119 -7.45 3.99 4.69
N GLY A 120 -8.02 4.68 5.64
CA GLY A 120 -9.45 5.02 5.68
C GLY A 120 -10.24 4.27 6.75
N MET A 121 -9.60 3.32 7.44
CA MET A 121 -10.12 2.68 8.65
C MET A 121 -9.41 3.20 9.90
N ASP A 122 -10.07 3.08 11.03
CA ASP A 122 -9.45 3.23 12.34
C ASP A 122 -8.64 1.97 12.65
N VAL A 123 -7.32 2.05 12.50
CA VAL A 123 -6.42 0.90 12.68
C VAL A 123 -5.82 0.90 14.07
N TYR A 124 -5.98 -0.21 14.79
CA TYR A 124 -5.40 -0.42 16.11
C TYR A 124 -4.44 -1.61 16.07
N GLN A 125 -3.19 -1.39 16.53
CA GLN A 125 -2.15 -2.42 16.61
C GLN A 125 -1.83 -2.74 18.06
N THR A 126 -1.77 -4.04 18.39
CA THR A 126 -1.41 -4.45 19.76
C THR A 126 0.04 -4.11 20.12
N SER A 127 0.93 -3.96 19.13
CA SER A 127 2.33 -3.59 19.33
C SER A 127 2.54 -2.21 19.98
N ASP A 128 1.65 -1.25 19.71
CA ASP A 128 1.72 0.10 20.27
C ASP A 128 0.61 0.39 21.28
N LYS A 129 -0.54 -0.24 21.13
CA LYS A 129 -1.72 -0.02 21.98
C LYS A 129 -1.83 -0.97 23.18
N GLY A 130 -1.07 -2.06 23.18
CA GLY A 130 -1.24 -3.11 24.18
C GLY A 130 -2.57 -3.85 24.00
N THR A 131 -3.30 -4.08 25.08
CA THR A 131 -4.63 -4.68 25.01
C THR A 131 -5.61 -3.75 24.35
N ILE A 132 -6.36 -4.25 23.37
CA ILE A 132 -7.41 -3.53 22.65
C ILE A 132 -8.72 -4.27 22.92
N VAL A 133 -9.71 -3.53 23.41
CA VAL A 133 -11.05 -4.05 23.66
C VAL A 133 -12.04 -3.33 22.75
N VAL A 134 -12.76 -4.10 21.95
CA VAL A 134 -13.88 -3.61 21.16
C VAL A 134 -15.15 -4.11 21.79
N SER A 135 -16.01 -3.22 22.24
CA SER A 135 -17.27 -3.53 22.94
C SER A 135 -18.46 -3.13 22.07
N SER A 136 -19.51 -3.93 22.17
CA SER A 136 -20.78 -3.67 21.49
C SER A 136 -21.96 -3.88 22.44
N ASP A 137 -22.94 -2.98 22.36
CA ASP A 137 -24.25 -3.12 23.00
C ASP A 137 -25.34 -3.60 22.02
N GLY A 138 -24.94 -3.98 20.80
CA GLY A 138 -25.82 -4.35 19.71
C GLY A 138 -26.23 -3.20 18.80
N LYS A 139 -25.98 -1.93 19.20
CA LYS A 139 -26.23 -0.73 18.38
C LYS A 139 -24.93 0.06 18.19
N ASN A 140 -24.19 0.28 19.27
CA ASN A 140 -23.00 1.10 19.30
C ASN A 140 -21.77 0.22 19.43
N LEU A 141 -20.66 0.64 18.79
CA LEU A 141 -19.34 0.09 18.96
C LEU A 141 -18.47 1.08 19.72
N SER A 142 -17.67 0.61 20.64
CA SER A 142 -16.63 1.39 21.29
C SER A 142 -15.31 0.62 21.28
N VAL A 143 -14.20 1.37 21.15
CA VAL A 143 -12.86 0.82 21.22
C VAL A 143 -12.15 1.44 22.39
N SER A 144 -11.52 0.62 23.23
CA SER A 144 -10.61 1.07 24.27
C SER A 144 -9.27 0.38 24.12
N ALA A 145 -8.19 1.06 24.47
CA ALA A 145 -6.84 0.56 24.38
C ALA A 145 -6.06 0.87 25.66
N GLN A 146 -5.20 -0.07 26.04
CA GLN A 146 -4.40 0.03 27.26
C GLN A 146 -3.43 1.21 27.24
N LYS A 147 -2.88 1.52 26.05
CA LYS A 147 -1.89 2.58 25.86
C LYS A 147 -2.41 3.61 24.86
N GLY A 148 -2.17 4.90 25.13
CA GLY A 148 -2.49 5.97 24.19
C GLY A 148 -3.99 6.19 23.96
N GLY A 149 -4.84 5.76 24.89
CA GLY A 149 -6.29 5.95 24.82
C GLY A 149 -6.94 5.31 23.59
N ASN A 150 -8.14 5.81 23.24
CA ASN A 150 -8.95 5.27 22.13
C ASN A 150 -8.52 5.81 20.76
N VAL A 151 -7.40 6.52 20.66
CA VAL A 151 -6.88 7.03 19.38
C VAL A 151 -6.32 5.88 18.57
N PRO A 152 -6.74 5.68 17.30
CA PRO A 152 -6.17 4.65 16.45
C PRO A 152 -4.65 4.75 16.34
N SER A 153 -3.97 3.63 16.12
CA SER A 153 -2.52 3.55 15.93
C SER A 153 -2.02 4.42 14.78
N HIS A 154 -2.88 4.63 13.80
CA HIS A 154 -2.60 5.41 12.58
C HIS A 154 -3.42 6.69 12.46
N ALA A 155 -4.03 7.18 13.55
CA ALA A 155 -4.58 8.52 13.58
C ALA A 155 -3.44 9.52 13.38
N GLY A 156 -3.34 10.09 12.22
CA GLY A 156 -2.22 10.93 11.81
C GLY A 156 -1.08 10.17 11.12
N TYR A 157 -1.12 8.85 11.00
CA TYR A 157 -0.43 8.17 9.93
C TYR A 157 -1.17 8.51 8.63
N VAL A 158 -1.03 9.74 8.23
CA VAL A 158 -0.98 10.01 6.81
C VAL A 158 0.14 9.09 6.36
N VAL A 159 -0.23 7.90 5.84
CA VAL A 159 0.64 7.23 4.89
C VAL A 159 1.02 8.39 4.00
N LYS A 160 2.27 8.90 4.12
CA LYS A 160 2.84 9.68 3.03
C LYS A 160 2.73 8.68 1.89
N GLN A 161 1.55 8.68 1.27
CA GLN A 161 1.35 7.97 0.04
C GLN A 161 2.53 8.49 -0.74
N LYS A 162 3.54 7.66 -0.92
CA LYS A 162 4.31 7.78 -2.14
C LYS A 162 3.21 7.70 -3.17
N ARG A 163 2.65 8.88 -3.48
CA ARG A 163 1.67 9.00 -4.53
C ARG A 163 2.44 8.53 -5.74
N THR A 164 2.42 7.22 -5.94
CA THR A 164 2.78 6.66 -7.22
C THR A 164 1.74 7.28 -8.11
N PRO A 165 2.07 8.29 -8.92
CA PRO A 165 1.07 8.82 -9.80
C PRO A 165 0.60 7.61 -10.56
N LEU A 166 -0.70 7.41 -10.60
CA LEU A 166 -1.33 6.35 -11.36
C LEU A 166 -1.17 6.70 -12.86
N MET A 167 0.07 6.96 -13.25
CA MET A 167 0.46 7.29 -14.60
C MET A 167 0.63 6.00 -15.37
N GLN A 168 -0.13 5.86 -16.42
CA GLN A 168 -0.02 4.74 -17.34
C GLN A 168 1.28 4.81 -18.14
N LYS A 169 1.69 6.03 -18.52
CA LYS A 169 2.88 6.28 -19.33
C LYS A 169 3.48 7.63 -18.99
N VAL A 170 4.77 7.66 -18.75
CA VAL A 170 5.55 8.90 -18.60
C VAL A 170 6.63 8.90 -19.66
N THR A 171 6.71 9.96 -20.42
CA THR A 171 7.72 10.12 -21.44
C THR A 171 8.47 11.43 -21.19
N VAL A 172 9.79 11.34 -21.15
CA VAL A 172 10.69 12.48 -21.14
C VAL A 172 11.58 12.37 -22.37
N GLN A 173 11.46 13.35 -23.27
CA GLN A 173 12.20 13.38 -24.52
C GLN A 173 13.07 14.62 -24.56
N ALA A 174 14.35 14.42 -24.81
CA ALA A 174 15.22 15.50 -25.24
C ALA A 174 15.13 15.64 -26.76
N ASN A 175 15.43 16.83 -27.28
CA ASN A 175 15.56 17.08 -28.72
C ASN A 175 16.85 16.47 -29.32
N THR A 176 17.33 15.39 -28.72
CA THR A 176 18.49 14.60 -29.13
C THR A 176 18.01 13.21 -29.49
N LYS A 177 18.80 12.47 -30.27
CA LYS A 177 18.48 11.08 -30.63
C LYS A 177 18.55 10.10 -29.44
N LYS A 178 19.11 10.52 -28.30
CA LYS A 178 19.23 9.70 -27.09
C LYS A 178 18.00 9.83 -26.21
N LYS A 179 17.42 8.70 -25.89
CA LYS A 179 16.30 8.59 -24.95
C LYS A 179 16.81 8.75 -23.52
N MET A 180 16.21 9.67 -22.75
CA MET A 180 16.54 9.79 -21.32
C MET A 180 15.94 8.62 -20.54
N THR A 181 16.76 8.00 -19.70
CA THR A 181 16.31 6.92 -18.82
C THR A 181 16.02 7.48 -17.42
N PRO A 182 14.86 7.18 -16.83
CA PRO A 182 14.58 7.59 -15.47
C PRO A 182 15.51 6.87 -14.49
N LEU A 183 16.02 7.59 -13.50
CA LEU A 183 16.83 7.01 -12.42
C LEU A 183 15.96 6.30 -11.36
N ARG A 184 14.67 6.68 -11.28
CA ARG A 184 13.66 6.12 -10.38
C ARG A 184 12.31 6.11 -11.06
N SER A 185 11.52 5.10 -10.75
CA SER A 185 10.15 4.90 -11.27
C SER A 185 9.05 5.35 -10.29
N ASP A 186 9.42 6.07 -9.22
CA ASP A 186 8.48 6.60 -8.24
C ASP A 186 7.82 7.93 -8.70
N ALA A 187 6.92 8.48 -7.89
CA ALA A 187 6.15 9.70 -8.18
C ALA A 187 7.00 10.94 -8.50
N SER A 188 8.31 10.89 -8.23
CA SER A 188 9.27 11.95 -8.58
C SER A 188 10.43 11.31 -9.33
N ALA A 189 10.21 11.02 -10.62
CA ALA A 189 11.26 10.51 -11.48
C ALA A 189 12.41 11.52 -11.65
N ALA A 190 13.64 11.06 -11.44
CA ALA A 190 14.85 11.84 -11.67
C ALA A 190 15.49 11.39 -12.98
N TYR A 191 15.83 12.35 -13.84
CA TYR A 191 16.47 12.10 -15.12
C TYR A 191 17.87 12.68 -15.13
N GLN A 192 18.82 11.93 -15.68
CA GLN A 192 20.20 12.34 -15.81
C GLN A 192 20.55 12.57 -17.27
N HIS A 193 21.31 13.63 -17.55
CA HIS A 193 21.64 14.02 -18.90
C HIS A 193 23.13 14.42 -19.02
N TYR A 194 23.77 14.02 -20.13
CA TYR A 194 25.20 14.21 -20.40
C TYR A 194 25.44 14.65 -21.86
N GLU A 195 25.02 15.85 -22.24
CA GLU A 195 25.37 16.38 -23.55
C GLU A 195 25.94 17.79 -23.45
N ARG A 196 26.85 18.13 -24.39
CA ARG A 196 27.54 19.41 -24.45
C ARG A 196 26.84 20.37 -25.43
N LYS A 197 25.51 20.56 -25.29
CA LYS A 197 24.74 21.52 -26.11
C LYS A 197 23.42 21.86 -25.44
N ASN A 198 22.81 22.94 -25.90
CA ASN A 198 21.48 23.31 -25.42
C ASN A 198 20.44 22.25 -25.76
N ILE A 199 19.66 21.84 -24.78
CA ILE A 199 18.71 20.75 -24.89
C ILE A 199 17.34 21.23 -24.46
N LYS A 200 16.36 20.96 -25.29
CA LYS A 200 14.96 21.13 -24.97
C LYS A 200 14.37 19.80 -24.56
N ILE A 201 13.95 19.71 -23.30
CA ILE A 201 13.31 18.51 -22.72
C ILE A 201 11.80 18.73 -22.76
N ARG A 202 11.09 17.78 -23.33
CA ARG A 202 9.62 17.70 -23.28
C ARG A 202 9.21 16.59 -22.34
N ILE A 203 8.23 16.86 -21.47
CA ILE A 203 7.69 15.96 -20.50
C ILE A 203 6.23 15.75 -20.84
N SER A 204 5.83 14.48 -20.99
CA SER A 204 4.44 14.12 -21.16
C SER A 204 4.09 12.96 -20.24
N ALA A 205 2.85 12.90 -19.79
CA ALA A 205 2.34 11.83 -18.98
C ALA A 205 0.90 11.53 -19.37
N GLN A 206 0.54 10.25 -19.35
CA GLN A 206 -0.80 9.78 -19.53
C GLN A 206 -1.27 9.17 -18.19
N ALA A 207 -2.32 9.74 -17.60
CA ALA A 207 -2.94 9.21 -16.41
C ALA A 207 -3.76 7.95 -16.73
N LYS A 208 -3.90 7.05 -15.77
CA LYS A 208 -4.92 5.99 -15.85
C LYS A 208 -6.30 6.61 -15.79
N SER A 209 -7.31 5.92 -16.33
CA SER A 209 -8.69 6.43 -16.51
C SER A 209 -9.37 6.95 -15.25
N PHE A 210 -8.93 6.52 -14.07
CA PHE A 210 -9.47 6.92 -12.77
C PHE A 210 -8.62 7.96 -12.03
N THR A 211 -7.60 8.54 -12.72
CA THR A 211 -6.67 9.51 -12.12
C THR A 211 -6.74 10.82 -12.88
N ASN A 212 -7.04 11.92 -12.18
CA ASN A 212 -6.98 13.26 -12.75
C ASN A 212 -5.58 13.84 -12.59
N LEU A 213 -4.85 13.93 -13.70
CA LEU A 213 -3.60 14.68 -13.74
C LEU A 213 -3.92 16.17 -13.91
N LYS A 214 -3.72 16.96 -12.85
CA LYS A 214 -3.94 18.41 -12.89
C LYS A 214 -2.75 19.18 -13.44
N GLN A 215 -1.53 18.77 -13.07
CA GLN A 215 -0.32 19.51 -13.42
C GLN A 215 0.88 18.57 -13.58
N ILE A 216 1.77 18.94 -14.51
CA ILE A 216 3.13 18.44 -14.58
C ILE A 216 4.05 19.52 -14.03
N GLN A 217 4.89 19.17 -13.08
CA GLN A 217 5.84 20.09 -12.48
C GLN A 217 7.25 19.53 -12.60
N TYR A 218 8.22 20.41 -12.81
CA TYR A 218 9.62 20.03 -12.91
C TYR A 218 10.54 21.03 -12.20
N LYS A 219 11.75 20.57 -11.89
CA LYS A 219 12.85 21.42 -11.47
C LYS A 219 14.18 20.87 -11.95
N PHE A 220 15.13 21.72 -12.17
CA PHE A 220 16.51 21.36 -12.42
C PHE A 220 17.36 21.70 -11.20
N VAL A 221 18.08 20.73 -10.68
CA VAL A 221 18.98 20.88 -9.52
C VAL A 221 20.40 20.73 -10.01
N LYS A 222 21.18 21.80 -9.95
CA LYS A 222 22.60 21.77 -10.30
C LYS A 222 23.38 20.82 -9.39
N LYS A 223 24.46 20.24 -9.91
CA LYS A 223 25.40 19.47 -9.09
C LYS A 223 25.90 20.35 -7.94
N GLY A 224 25.90 19.80 -6.72
CA GLY A 224 26.28 20.54 -5.50
C GLY A 224 25.17 21.36 -4.84
N THR A 225 23.98 21.51 -5.47
CA THR A 225 22.85 22.21 -4.87
C THR A 225 21.93 21.25 -4.11
N SER A 226 21.41 21.65 -2.95
CA SER A 226 20.40 20.87 -2.23
C SER A 226 19.11 20.75 -3.05
N LYS A 227 18.56 19.52 -3.12
CA LYS A 227 17.28 19.25 -3.79
C LYS A 227 16.13 20.07 -3.17
N GLY A 228 16.17 20.32 -1.87
CA GLY A 228 15.13 21.06 -1.14
C GLY A 228 15.08 22.55 -1.50
N SER A 229 16.22 23.16 -1.80
CA SER A 229 16.32 24.60 -2.04
C SER A 229 15.79 25.06 -3.42
N VAL A 230 15.51 24.14 -4.35
CA VAL A 230 15.03 24.47 -5.68
C VAL A 230 13.53 24.22 -5.78
N PRO A 231 12.71 25.26 -6.03
CA PRO A 231 11.26 25.10 -6.18
C PRO A 231 10.90 24.39 -7.47
N TYR A 232 9.73 23.73 -7.47
CA TYR A 232 9.14 23.18 -8.70
C TYR A 232 8.45 24.27 -9.51
N LYS A 233 8.56 24.18 -10.84
CA LYS A 233 7.83 25.00 -11.80
C LYS A 233 6.80 24.15 -12.52
N THR A 234 5.62 24.70 -12.79
CA THR A 234 4.60 24.04 -13.60
C THR A 234 4.97 24.18 -15.08
N GLY A 235 4.83 23.08 -15.82
CA GLY A 235 5.06 23.07 -17.26
C GLY A 235 5.50 21.72 -17.79
N THR A 236 5.55 21.64 -19.11
CA THR A 236 5.89 20.42 -19.86
C THR A 236 7.19 20.53 -20.64
N THR A 237 7.85 21.69 -20.57
CA THR A 237 9.08 21.94 -21.33
C THR A 237 10.13 22.60 -20.45
N LEU A 238 11.36 22.13 -20.58
CA LEU A 238 12.53 22.65 -19.89
C LEU A 238 13.67 22.78 -20.91
N THR A 239 14.36 23.93 -20.93
CA THR A 239 15.57 24.09 -21.71
C THR A 239 16.78 24.08 -20.77
N LEU A 240 17.70 23.19 -20.99
CA LEU A 240 19.01 23.14 -20.34
C LEU A 240 20.03 23.75 -21.31
N ARG A 241 20.78 24.74 -20.82
CA ARG A 241 21.87 25.37 -21.57
C ARG A 241 23.13 24.51 -21.49
N ASP A 242 24.01 24.69 -22.46
CA ASP A 242 25.34 24.09 -22.44
C ASP A 242 26.07 24.42 -21.12
N GLY A 243 26.83 23.45 -20.62
CA GLY A 243 27.55 23.57 -19.34
C GLY A 243 26.67 23.35 -18.08
N MET A 244 25.35 23.17 -18.20
CA MET A 244 24.49 22.86 -17.03
C MET A 244 24.65 21.40 -16.63
N ILE A 245 25.33 21.16 -15.51
CA ILE A 245 25.48 19.83 -14.91
C ILE A 245 24.51 19.71 -13.72
N GLY A 246 23.64 18.70 -13.72
CA GLY A 246 22.67 18.50 -12.64
C GLY A 246 21.65 17.42 -12.97
N ARG A 247 20.52 17.47 -12.24
CA ARG A 247 19.41 16.52 -12.39
C ARG A 247 18.10 17.24 -12.60
N VAL A 248 17.29 16.73 -13.51
CA VAL A 248 15.89 17.15 -13.68
C VAL A 248 15.00 16.24 -12.84
N TYR A 249 14.16 16.86 -12.03
CA TYR A 249 13.14 16.18 -11.26
C TYR A 249 11.78 16.54 -11.83
N VAL A 250 10.92 15.55 -12.00
CA VAL A 250 9.55 15.72 -12.49
C VAL A 250 8.61 15.14 -11.44
N ARG A 251 7.51 15.85 -11.18
CA ARG A 251 6.39 15.34 -10.38
C ARG A 251 5.07 15.62 -11.08
N PHE A 252 4.11 14.79 -10.82
CA PHE A 252 2.75 14.87 -11.32
C PHE A 252 1.82 15.21 -10.15
N VAL A 253 0.93 16.17 -10.34
CA VAL A 253 0.00 16.69 -9.32
C VAL A 253 -1.43 16.53 -9.80
#